data_16c11950881b954d357b3b0fd3999660
#
_entry.id   16c11950881b954d357b3b0fd3999660
#
_cell.length_a   1.000
_cell.length_b   1.000
_cell.length_c   1.000
_cell.angle_alpha   90.00
_cell.angle_beta   90.00
_cell.angle_gamma   90.00
#
_symmetry.space_group_name_H-M   'P 1'
#
loop_
_entity.id
_entity.type
_entity.pdbx_description
1 polymer ?
#
loop_
_entity_poly.entity_id
_entity_poly.type
_entity_poly.pdbx_seq_one_letter_code
_entity_poly.pdbx_strand_id
1 'polypeptide(L)'
;MLSGRPQEHQISSELRRRRAGILAVMFAFGVIYATWATRTPAIRDELGVSIAQMGILMMGLSAGSMVGVLSSAKLISKFGTRRIIAVGVTVSVCALALIGIFTTFESSPGVAIGLALVGLGMGISDVALNIEGAEIEHLTRRSLLPALHGFFSVGTVIGALAGIGFSAINLAPVYHLCLAAAILGPLATWGYLGIPRGFGIVDKGAVAGAAAATPAEAAAPDGPVQSDSAPDTSAPAKQRSVLLDPTILLIGVIILAMGFAEGSADDWLPLLIVDSQGASEMAGSLVYTGFAASMALGRLAGGAFVQRFGHAQVLAVSAVMAVFGVLGVIYAPNVAVAMAAVLFWGVGSSLGFPVAISTAGNTSDRPIARVSAVTTWGYAAFLVGPPLLGFMGEHIGLGNALLLVAALLVLAAVAATVLTRRLRSQLPLPEGP
;
A
#
# COMPACT_ATOMS: atom_id res chain seq x y z
N MET A 1 -22.51 45.16 -10.71
CA MET A 1 -21.33 44.37 -10.23
C MET A 1 -21.68 43.46 -9.05
N LEU A 2 -22.63 42.52 -9.15
CA LEU A 2 -23.02 41.59 -8.06
C LEU A 2 -23.40 40.20 -8.53
N SER A 3 -22.93 39.73 -9.72
CA SER A 3 -23.29 38.41 -10.27
C SER A 3 -22.18 37.36 -10.22
N GLY A 4 -20.99 37.69 -9.72
CA GLY A 4 -19.85 36.71 -9.70
C GLY A 4 -19.72 35.83 -8.45
N ARG A 5 -20.37 36.16 -7.33
CA ARG A 5 -20.18 35.46 -6.04
C ARG A 5 -20.87 34.10 -5.87
N PRO A 6 -22.03 33.82 -6.48
CA PRO A 6 -22.67 32.50 -6.30
C PRO A 6 -21.93 31.33 -6.94
N GLN A 7 -21.33 31.50 -8.12
CA GLN A 7 -20.63 30.43 -8.84
C GLN A 7 -19.30 30.01 -8.17
N GLU A 8 -18.49 31.00 -7.74
CA GLU A 8 -17.24 30.70 -7.03
C GLU A 8 -17.48 29.97 -5.69
N HIS A 9 -18.55 30.34 -4.98
CA HIS A 9 -18.92 29.70 -3.70
C HIS A 9 -19.45 28.28 -3.93
N GLN A 10 -20.15 28.02 -5.00
CA GLN A 10 -20.71 26.73 -5.37
C GLN A 10 -19.60 25.77 -5.82
N ILE A 11 -18.68 26.19 -6.69
CA ILE A 11 -17.49 25.42 -7.11
C ILE A 11 -16.63 25.06 -5.89
N SER A 12 -16.42 25.98 -4.94
CA SER A 12 -15.64 25.72 -3.73
C SER A 12 -16.32 24.71 -2.78
N SER A 13 -17.65 24.66 -2.72
CA SER A 13 -18.40 23.71 -1.89
C SER A 13 -18.38 22.29 -2.48
N GLU A 14 -18.56 22.16 -3.79
CA GLU A 14 -18.47 20.89 -4.50
C GLU A 14 -17.07 20.26 -4.39
N LEU A 15 -16.04 21.10 -4.56
CA LEU A 15 -14.66 20.63 -4.47
C LEU A 15 -14.30 20.19 -3.04
N ARG A 16 -14.79 20.89 -2.01
CA ARG A 16 -14.66 20.46 -0.61
C ARG A 16 -15.35 19.11 -0.37
N ARG A 17 -16.56 18.93 -0.89
CA ARG A 17 -17.31 17.67 -0.77
C ARG A 17 -16.61 16.52 -1.49
N ARG A 18 -16.10 16.76 -2.70
CA ARG A 18 -15.30 15.78 -3.48
C ARG A 18 -14.06 15.36 -2.70
N ARG A 19 -13.28 16.33 -2.18
CA ARG A 19 -12.12 16.09 -1.34
C ARG A 19 -12.46 15.27 -0.09
N ALA A 20 -13.46 15.68 0.68
CA ALA A 20 -13.88 14.95 1.86
C ALA A 20 -14.35 13.53 1.52
N GLY A 21 -15.02 13.35 0.38
CA GLY A 21 -15.50 12.06 -0.10
C GLY A 21 -14.37 11.07 -0.37
N ILE A 22 -13.33 11.46 -1.11
CA ILE A 22 -12.20 10.55 -1.40
C ILE A 22 -11.39 10.22 -0.14
N LEU A 23 -11.23 11.18 0.78
CA LEU A 23 -10.56 10.95 2.06
C LEU A 23 -11.35 9.97 2.94
N ALA A 24 -12.69 10.07 2.97
CA ALA A 24 -13.55 9.15 3.72
C ALA A 24 -13.49 7.72 3.15
N VAL A 25 -13.42 7.55 1.83
CA VAL A 25 -13.28 6.23 1.21
C VAL A 25 -11.92 5.62 1.53
N MET A 26 -10.83 6.39 1.46
CA MET A 26 -9.50 5.91 1.86
C MET A 26 -9.42 5.53 3.33
N PHE A 27 -10.03 6.34 4.20
CA PHE A 27 -10.17 6.01 5.62
C PHE A 27 -10.92 4.68 5.79
N ALA A 28 -12.04 4.49 5.09
CA ALA A 28 -12.82 3.26 5.16
C ALA A 28 -11.99 2.03 4.75
N PHE A 29 -11.18 2.13 3.69
CA PHE A 29 -10.28 1.05 3.28
C PHE A 29 -9.24 0.72 4.35
N GLY A 30 -8.67 1.73 5.01
CA GLY A 30 -7.76 1.51 6.12
C GLY A 30 -8.42 0.75 7.28
N VAL A 31 -9.65 1.13 7.64
CA VAL A 31 -10.42 0.42 8.68
C VAL A 31 -10.74 -1.02 8.26
N ILE A 32 -11.20 -1.25 7.00
CA ILE A 32 -11.47 -2.60 6.47
C ILE A 32 -10.24 -3.48 6.60
N TYR A 33 -9.09 -2.98 6.15
CA TYR A 33 -7.83 -3.72 6.18
C TYR A 33 -7.43 -4.12 7.62
N ALA A 34 -7.41 -3.15 8.53
CA ALA A 34 -7.01 -3.40 9.92
C ALA A 34 -8.02 -4.27 10.68
N THR A 35 -9.31 -4.16 10.37
CA THR A 35 -10.35 -5.03 10.94
C THR A 35 -10.08 -6.50 10.60
N TRP A 36 -9.70 -6.79 9.37
CA TRP A 36 -9.24 -8.13 8.97
C TRP A 36 -7.95 -8.51 9.70
N ALA A 37 -6.89 -7.70 9.56
CA ALA A 37 -5.55 -8.02 10.04
C ALA A 37 -5.52 -8.33 11.55
N THR A 38 -6.25 -7.57 12.37
CA THR A 38 -6.30 -7.77 13.83
C THR A 38 -7.08 -9.01 14.25
N ARG A 39 -7.96 -9.53 13.40
CA ARG A 39 -8.78 -10.73 13.69
C ARG A 39 -8.24 -12.00 13.06
N THR A 40 -7.11 -11.92 12.37
CA THR A 40 -6.45 -13.08 11.73
C THR A 40 -6.23 -14.27 12.66
N PRO A 41 -5.75 -14.11 13.93
CA PRO A 41 -5.60 -15.23 14.85
C PRO A 41 -6.94 -15.93 15.16
N ALA A 42 -7.95 -15.17 15.54
CA ALA A 42 -9.28 -15.71 15.86
C ALA A 42 -9.93 -16.40 14.65
N ILE A 43 -9.81 -15.81 13.46
CA ILE A 43 -10.36 -16.40 12.23
C ILE A 43 -9.65 -17.70 11.90
N ARG A 44 -8.32 -17.79 12.03
CA ARG A 44 -7.56 -19.02 11.85
C ARG A 44 -8.05 -20.10 12.80
N ASP A 45 -8.20 -19.77 14.07
CA ASP A 45 -8.59 -20.73 15.10
C ASP A 45 -10.03 -21.22 14.90
N GLU A 46 -10.98 -20.32 14.53
CA GLU A 46 -12.36 -20.70 14.19
C GLU A 46 -12.43 -21.59 12.92
N LEU A 47 -11.57 -21.36 11.92
CA LEU A 47 -11.49 -22.16 10.71
C LEU A 47 -10.76 -23.49 10.94
N GLY A 48 -9.99 -23.65 12.02
CA GLY A 48 -9.15 -24.82 12.28
C GLY A 48 -8.08 -25.05 11.22
N VAL A 49 -7.61 -23.98 10.54
CA VAL A 49 -6.63 -24.08 9.45
C VAL A 49 -5.20 -23.96 9.96
N SER A 50 -4.27 -24.63 9.26
CA SER A 50 -2.86 -24.52 9.52
C SER A 50 -2.28 -23.17 9.10
N ILE A 51 -1.05 -22.87 9.54
CA ILE A 51 -0.33 -21.64 9.15
C ILE A 51 -0.14 -21.58 7.62
N ALA A 52 0.20 -22.71 6.99
CA ALA A 52 0.35 -22.78 5.53
C ALA A 52 -0.97 -22.49 4.80
N GLN A 53 -2.07 -23.09 5.28
CA GLN A 53 -3.40 -22.84 4.74
C GLN A 53 -3.81 -21.37 4.92
N MET A 54 -3.52 -20.76 6.06
CA MET A 54 -3.78 -19.35 6.31
C MET A 54 -3.01 -18.45 5.33
N GLY A 55 -1.76 -18.78 5.01
CA GLY A 55 -0.98 -18.08 3.98
C GLY A 55 -1.63 -18.13 2.58
N ILE A 56 -2.23 -19.27 2.22
CA ILE A 56 -3.00 -19.40 0.97
C ILE A 56 -4.27 -18.54 1.00
N LEU A 57 -4.98 -18.47 2.12
CA LEU A 57 -6.15 -17.60 2.27
C LEU A 57 -5.75 -16.12 2.09
N MET A 58 -4.68 -15.68 2.73
CA MET A 58 -4.16 -14.31 2.64
C MET A 58 -3.71 -13.93 1.22
N MET A 59 -3.17 -14.89 0.46
CA MET A 59 -2.84 -14.66 -0.95
C MET A 59 -4.07 -14.21 -1.76
N GLY A 60 -5.29 -14.59 -1.36
CA GLY A 60 -6.53 -14.13 -1.99
C GLY A 60 -6.63 -12.60 -2.03
N LEU A 61 -6.30 -11.92 -0.91
CA LEU A 61 -6.31 -10.46 -0.82
C LEU A 61 -5.34 -9.82 -1.83
N SER A 62 -4.11 -10.30 -1.87
CA SER A 62 -3.07 -9.77 -2.76
C SER A 62 -3.37 -10.06 -4.23
N ALA A 63 -3.85 -11.27 -4.55
CA ALA A 63 -4.25 -11.65 -5.90
C ALA A 63 -5.44 -10.80 -6.39
N GLY A 64 -6.44 -10.61 -5.54
CA GLY A 64 -7.59 -9.75 -5.82
C GLY A 64 -7.16 -8.31 -6.08
N SER A 65 -6.29 -7.75 -5.23
CA SER A 65 -5.76 -6.40 -5.39
C SER A 65 -4.99 -6.24 -6.69
N MET A 66 -4.14 -7.20 -7.05
CA MET A 66 -3.40 -7.17 -8.31
C MET A 66 -4.35 -7.17 -9.52
N VAL A 67 -5.36 -8.05 -9.54
CA VAL A 67 -6.38 -8.07 -10.59
C VAL A 67 -7.12 -6.73 -10.64
N GLY A 68 -7.45 -6.16 -9.48
CA GLY A 68 -8.09 -4.87 -9.36
C GLY A 68 -7.27 -3.75 -9.99
N VAL A 69 -6.01 -3.60 -9.61
CA VAL A 69 -5.10 -2.57 -10.14
C VAL A 69 -4.92 -2.72 -11.65
N LEU A 70 -4.64 -3.95 -12.13
CA LEU A 70 -4.41 -4.20 -13.57
C LEU A 70 -5.64 -3.94 -14.43
N SER A 71 -6.85 -4.14 -13.90
CA SER A 71 -8.10 -3.90 -14.61
C SER A 71 -8.61 -2.46 -14.51
N SER A 72 -8.13 -1.70 -13.53
CA SER A 72 -8.66 -0.38 -13.14
C SER A 72 -8.67 0.63 -14.27
N ALA A 73 -7.56 0.82 -14.99
CA ALA A 73 -7.46 1.80 -16.08
C ALA A 73 -8.54 1.58 -17.15
N LYS A 74 -8.75 0.33 -17.56
CA LYS A 74 -9.74 -0.07 -18.56
C LYS A 74 -11.18 0.13 -18.06
N LEU A 75 -11.40 -0.15 -16.77
CA LEU A 75 -12.71 0.04 -16.15
C LEU A 75 -13.03 1.53 -15.95
N ILE A 76 -12.06 2.32 -15.50
CA ILE A 76 -12.21 3.77 -15.30
C ILE A 76 -12.51 4.47 -16.63
N SER A 77 -11.76 4.15 -17.68
CA SER A 77 -11.98 4.74 -19.01
C SER A 77 -13.38 4.46 -19.57
N LYS A 78 -13.99 3.34 -19.20
CA LYS A 78 -15.33 2.94 -19.66
C LYS A 78 -16.44 3.47 -18.76
N PHE A 79 -16.27 3.47 -17.44
CA PHE A 79 -17.34 3.71 -16.47
C PHE A 79 -17.16 4.99 -15.64
N GLY A 80 -15.96 5.60 -15.65
CA GLY A 80 -15.58 6.76 -14.85
C GLY A 80 -15.21 6.41 -13.42
N THR A 81 -14.43 7.29 -12.78
CA THR A 81 -13.87 7.12 -11.43
C THR A 81 -14.94 6.86 -10.38
N ARG A 82 -16.02 7.68 -10.35
CA ARG A 82 -17.08 7.55 -9.34
C ARG A 82 -17.72 6.16 -9.29
N ARG A 83 -18.04 5.57 -10.47
CA ARG A 83 -18.68 4.24 -10.52
C ARG A 83 -17.71 3.17 -10.05
N ILE A 84 -16.44 3.29 -10.42
CA ILE A 84 -15.41 2.32 -10.03
C ILE A 84 -15.16 2.39 -8.53
N ILE A 85 -15.05 3.57 -7.94
CA ILE A 85 -14.93 3.74 -6.48
C ILE A 85 -16.18 3.19 -5.77
N ALA A 86 -17.39 3.49 -6.27
CA ALA A 86 -18.61 3.00 -5.68
C ALA A 86 -18.69 1.46 -5.68
N VAL A 87 -18.37 0.82 -6.82
CA VAL A 87 -18.34 -0.65 -6.93
C VAL A 87 -17.27 -1.22 -6.02
N GLY A 88 -16.04 -0.70 -6.08
CA GLY A 88 -14.93 -1.24 -5.32
C GLY A 88 -15.15 -1.16 -3.80
N VAL A 89 -15.57 0.00 -3.29
CA VAL A 89 -15.82 0.13 -1.84
C VAL A 89 -17.02 -0.68 -1.38
N THR A 90 -18.07 -0.77 -2.19
CA THR A 90 -19.25 -1.62 -1.86
C THR A 90 -18.86 -3.09 -1.82
N VAL A 91 -18.10 -3.56 -2.82
CA VAL A 91 -17.58 -4.94 -2.85
C VAL A 91 -16.72 -5.23 -1.63
N SER A 92 -15.79 -4.32 -1.27
CA SER A 92 -14.92 -4.51 -0.09
C SER A 92 -15.69 -4.53 1.22
N VAL A 93 -16.68 -3.64 1.40
CA VAL A 93 -17.51 -3.60 2.60
C VAL A 93 -18.38 -4.88 2.73
N CYS A 94 -19.03 -5.30 1.65
CA CYS A 94 -19.82 -6.53 1.65
C CYS A 94 -18.93 -7.77 1.88
N ALA A 95 -17.75 -7.81 1.26
CA ALA A 95 -16.80 -8.90 1.41
C ALA A 95 -16.26 -9.00 2.84
N LEU A 96 -16.04 -7.87 3.53
CA LEU A 96 -15.65 -7.87 4.95
C LEU A 96 -16.71 -8.58 5.81
N ALA A 97 -17.99 -8.30 5.60
CA ALA A 97 -19.07 -9.00 6.30
C ALA A 97 -19.13 -10.49 5.92
N LEU A 98 -18.94 -10.81 4.63
CA LEU A 98 -18.92 -12.20 4.16
C LEU A 98 -17.75 -13.00 4.77
N ILE A 99 -16.57 -12.40 4.96
CA ILE A 99 -15.47 -13.06 5.67
C ILE A 99 -15.92 -13.48 7.07
N GLY A 100 -16.55 -12.58 7.84
CA GLY A 100 -17.05 -12.90 9.17
C GLY A 100 -18.11 -14.02 9.14
N ILE A 101 -19.05 -13.97 8.19
CA ILE A 101 -20.10 -14.99 8.03
C ILE A 101 -19.47 -16.34 7.65
N PHE A 102 -18.57 -16.40 6.68
CA PHE A 102 -17.95 -17.66 6.25
C PHE A 102 -17.02 -18.25 7.32
N THR A 103 -16.48 -17.41 8.21
CA THR A 103 -15.73 -17.89 9.38
C THR A 103 -16.62 -18.69 10.32
N THR A 104 -17.85 -18.22 10.63
CA THR A 104 -18.80 -18.99 11.46
C THR A 104 -19.28 -20.31 10.83
N PHE A 105 -19.20 -20.43 9.50
CA PHE A 105 -19.48 -21.69 8.80
C PHE A 105 -18.23 -22.54 8.56
N GLU A 106 -17.09 -22.18 9.17
CA GLU A 106 -15.77 -22.85 9.00
C GLU A 106 -15.38 -23.03 7.52
N SER A 107 -15.83 -22.08 6.66
CA SER A 107 -15.66 -22.17 5.21
C SER A 107 -14.38 -21.44 4.75
N SER A 108 -13.25 -22.12 4.75
CA SER A 108 -11.99 -21.58 4.23
C SER A 108 -12.10 -21.06 2.78
N PRO A 109 -12.76 -21.76 1.82
CA PRO A 109 -12.96 -21.22 0.48
C PRO A 109 -13.77 -19.92 0.47
N GLY A 110 -14.79 -19.82 1.34
CA GLY A 110 -15.62 -18.61 1.48
C GLY A 110 -14.79 -17.42 1.98
N VAL A 111 -13.93 -17.63 2.98
CA VAL A 111 -13.02 -16.61 3.49
C VAL A 111 -12.00 -16.18 2.42
N ALA A 112 -11.42 -17.13 1.65
CA ALA A 112 -10.49 -16.83 0.55
C ALA A 112 -11.16 -15.96 -0.53
N ILE A 113 -12.39 -16.29 -0.92
CA ILE A 113 -13.18 -15.48 -1.88
C ILE A 113 -13.47 -14.11 -1.29
N GLY A 114 -13.86 -14.02 -0.02
CA GLY A 114 -14.07 -12.76 0.67
C GLY A 114 -12.82 -11.87 0.63
N LEU A 115 -11.66 -12.42 0.95
CA LEU A 115 -10.37 -11.71 0.88
C LEU A 115 -10.05 -11.25 -0.55
N ALA A 116 -10.25 -12.12 -1.54
CA ALA A 116 -10.03 -11.77 -2.95
C ALA A 116 -10.95 -10.61 -3.39
N LEU A 117 -12.18 -10.59 -2.92
CA LEU A 117 -13.13 -9.50 -3.20
C LEU A 117 -12.74 -8.20 -2.47
N VAL A 118 -12.28 -8.27 -1.22
CA VAL A 118 -11.72 -7.08 -0.52
C VAL A 118 -10.57 -6.52 -1.33
N GLY A 119 -9.60 -7.36 -1.69
CA GLY A 119 -8.43 -6.94 -2.47
C GLY A 119 -8.83 -6.34 -3.83
N LEU A 120 -9.72 -7.01 -4.57
CA LEU A 120 -10.22 -6.53 -5.86
C LEU A 120 -10.85 -5.13 -5.73
N GLY A 121 -11.75 -4.96 -4.75
CA GLY A 121 -12.44 -3.70 -4.51
C GLY A 121 -11.49 -2.58 -4.11
N MET A 122 -10.51 -2.86 -3.25
CA MET A 122 -9.46 -1.91 -2.88
C MET A 122 -8.60 -1.55 -4.10
N GLY A 123 -8.12 -2.55 -4.86
CA GLY A 123 -7.23 -2.33 -6.01
C GLY A 123 -7.85 -1.49 -7.13
N ILE A 124 -9.12 -1.76 -7.51
CA ILE A 124 -9.80 -0.94 -8.54
C ILE A 124 -10.05 0.49 -8.04
N SER A 125 -10.34 0.65 -6.75
CA SER A 125 -10.65 1.96 -6.17
C SER A 125 -9.42 2.80 -5.93
N ASP A 126 -8.29 2.20 -5.57
CA ASP A 126 -7.04 2.91 -5.27
C ASP A 126 -6.60 3.76 -6.47
N VAL A 127 -6.54 3.15 -7.66
CA VAL A 127 -6.19 3.88 -8.89
C VAL A 127 -7.19 5.00 -9.17
N ALA A 128 -8.50 4.74 -9.01
CA ALA A 128 -9.52 5.76 -9.23
C ALA A 128 -9.44 6.92 -8.22
N LEU A 129 -9.15 6.63 -6.96
CA LEU A 129 -8.96 7.64 -5.90
C LEU A 129 -7.71 8.49 -6.13
N ASN A 130 -6.63 7.88 -6.61
CA ASN A 130 -5.41 8.62 -6.96
C ASN A 130 -5.66 9.56 -8.15
N ILE A 131 -6.40 9.15 -9.18
CA ILE A 131 -6.81 10.01 -10.30
C ILE A 131 -7.69 11.18 -9.80
N GLU A 132 -8.65 10.93 -8.91
CA GLU A 132 -9.47 11.98 -8.29
C GLU A 132 -8.64 12.93 -7.44
N GLY A 133 -7.67 12.41 -6.69
CA GLY A 133 -6.74 13.17 -5.88
C GLY A 133 -5.87 14.10 -6.72
N ALA A 134 -5.28 13.59 -7.79
CA ALA A 134 -4.45 14.36 -8.73
C ALA A 134 -5.24 15.49 -9.40
N GLU A 135 -6.49 15.23 -9.80
CA GLU A 135 -7.36 16.27 -10.37
C GLU A 135 -7.67 17.38 -9.37
N ILE A 136 -7.96 17.02 -8.12
CA ILE A 136 -8.19 18.02 -7.07
C ILE A 136 -6.91 18.83 -6.80
N GLU A 137 -5.73 18.21 -6.80
CA GLU A 137 -4.45 18.93 -6.71
C GLU A 137 -4.28 19.93 -7.85
N HIS A 138 -4.54 19.48 -9.08
CA HIS A 138 -4.48 20.35 -10.26
C HIS A 138 -5.41 21.56 -10.13
N LEU A 139 -6.65 21.35 -9.70
CA LEU A 139 -7.65 22.41 -9.53
C LEU A 139 -7.35 23.35 -8.35
N THR A 140 -6.75 22.85 -7.28
CA THR A 140 -6.53 23.63 -6.04
C THR A 140 -5.13 24.18 -5.90
N ARG A 141 -4.17 23.67 -6.69
CA ARG A 141 -2.72 23.94 -6.52
C ARG A 141 -2.22 23.60 -5.11
N ARG A 142 -2.84 22.63 -4.45
CA ARG A 142 -2.48 22.18 -3.10
C ARG A 142 -2.34 20.66 -3.10
N SER A 143 -1.25 20.15 -2.53
CA SER A 143 -0.99 18.72 -2.39
C SER A 143 -2.09 18.03 -1.57
N LEU A 144 -2.64 16.93 -2.10
CA LEU A 144 -3.70 16.13 -1.49
C LEU A 144 -3.34 14.65 -1.41
N LEU A 145 -2.57 14.12 -2.35
CA LEU A 145 -2.21 12.69 -2.39
C LEU A 145 -1.54 12.19 -1.11
N PRO A 146 -0.60 12.93 -0.48
CA PRO A 146 -0.07 12.51 0.81
C PRO A 146 -1.14 12.42 1.90
N ALA A 147 -2.11 13.36 1.90
CA ALA A 147 -3.22 13.30 2.84
C ALA A 147 -4.17 12.13 2.55
N LEU A 148 -4.37 11.78 1.28
CA LEU A 148 -5.18 10.62 0.87
C LEU A 148 -4.62 9.33 1.50
N HIS A 149 -3.34 9.06 1.33
CA HIS A 149 -2.69 7.90 1.96
C HIS A 149 -2.56 8.03 3.48
N GLY A 150 -2.44 9.26 4.00
CA GLY A 150 -2.50 9.55 5.43
C GLY A 150 -3.83 9.14 6.06
N PHE A 151 -4.96 9.39 5.38
CA PHE A 151 -6.28 8.97 5.85
C PHE A 151 -6.47 7.45 5.83
N PHE A 152 -5.87 6.74 4.87
CA PHE A 152 -5.78 5.28 4.92
C PHE A 152 -5.06 4.83 6.21
N SER A 153 -3.89 5.39 6.50
CA SER A 153 -3.12 5.05 7.70
C SER A 153 -3.87 5.38 9.00
N VAL A 154 -4.59 6.52 9.05
CA VAL A 154 -5.46 6.85 10.19
C VAL A 154 -6.58 5.81 10.32
N GLY A 155 -7.19 5.40 9.21
CA GLY A 155 -8.20 4.33 9.17
C GLY A 155 -7.63 3.00 9.70
N THR A 156 -6.42 2.64 9.29
CA THR A 156 -5.73 1.43 9.77
C THR A 156 -5.53 1.47 11.29
N VAL A 157 -5.08 2.59 11.85
CA VAL A 157 -4.91 2.74 13.29
C VAL A 157 -6.26 2.65 14.02
N ILE A 158 -7.31 3.32 13.53
CA ILE A 158 -8.65 3.27 14.15
C ILE A 158 -9.25 1.86 14.08
N GLY A 159 -9.13 1.18 12.94
CA GLY A 159 -9.57 -0.21 12.77
C GLY A 159 -8.82 -1.17 13.72
N ALA A 160 -7.51 -0.97 13.87
CA ALA A 160 -6.69 -1.76 14.77
C ALA A 160 -7.04 -1.53 16.25
N LEU A 161 -7.30 -0.27 16.66
CA LEU A 161 -7.78 0.04 17.99
C LEU A 161 -9.16 -0.58 18.29
N ALA A 162 -10.06 -0.60 17.31
CA ALA A 162 -11.33 -1.31 17.40
C ALA A 162 -11.09 -2.82 17.56
N GLY A 163 -10.15 -3.40 16.81
CA GLY A 163 -9.72 -4.80 16.95
C GLY A 163 -9.26 -5.13 18.36
N ILE A 164 -8.41 -4.28 18.97
CA ILE A 164 -7.98 -4.41 20.37
C ILE A 164 -9.19 -4.46 21.31
N GLY A 165 -10.11 -3.49 21.16
CA GLY A 165 -11.30 -3.41 22.03
C GLY A 165 -12.19 -4.65 21.93
N PHE A 166 -12.45 -5.13 20.72
CA PHE A 166 -13.30 -6.31 20.51
C PHE A 166 -12.60 -7.63 20.89
N SER A 167 -11.27 -7.73 20.72
CA SER A 167 -10.51 -8.88 21.23
C SER A 167 -10.45 -8.90 22.75
N ALA A 168 -10.37 -7.74 23.40
CA ALA A 168 -10.35 -7.65 24.88
C ALA A 168 -11.63 -8.18 25.53
N ILE A 169 -12.77 -8.09 24.86
CA ILE A 169 -14.06 -8.64 25.34
C ILE A 169 -14.40 -10.01 24.74
N ASN A 170 -13.43 -10.64 24.03
CA ASN A 170 -13.60 -11.92 23.35
C ASN A 170 -14.82 -11.96 22.40
N LEU A 171 -15.11 -10.87 21.73
CA LEU A 171 -16.18 -10.80 20.73
C LEU A 171 -15.81 -11.64 19.51
N ALA A 172 -16.69 -12.54 19.08
CA ALA A 172 -16.44 -13.36 17.90
C ALA A 172 -16.19 -12.50 16.64
N PRO A 173 -15.28 -12.92 15.72
CA PRO A 173 -14.92 -12.17 14.52
C PRO A 173 -16.10 -11.70 13.69
N VAL A 174 -17.13 -12.55 13.53
CA VAL A 174 -18.32 -12.22 12.74
C VAL A 174 -19.00 -10.93 13.18
N TYR A 175 -19.16 -10.71 14.47
CA TYR A 175 -19.82 -9.49 14.99
C TYR A 175 -18.97 -8.25 14.72
N HIS A 176 -17.65 -8.35 14.92
CA HIS A 176 -16.74 -7.24 14.63
C HIS A 176 -16.74 -6.88 13.14
N LEU A 177 -16.55 -7.86 12.25
CA LEU A 177 -16.50 -7.64 10.80
C LEU A 177 -17.82 -7.11 10.25
N CYS A 178 -18.96 -7.67 10.68
CA CYS A 178 -20.27 -7.21 10.27
C CYS A 178 -20.61 -5.81 10.80
N LEU A 179 -20.24 -5.50 12.05
CA LEU A 179 -20.44 -4.15 12.61
C LEU A 179 -19.59 -3.11 11.88
N ALA A 180 -18.33 -3.43 11.61
CA ALA A 180 -17.45 -2.57 10.81
C ALA A 180 -18.06 -2.33 9.41
N ALA A 181 -18.52 -3.38 8.73
CA ALA A 181 -19.19 -3.24 7.44
C ALA A 181 -20.46 -2.37 7.50
N ALA A 182 -21.28 -2.54 8.55
CA ALA A 182 -22.49 -1.75 8.77
C ALA A 182 -22.22 -0.26 9.00
N ILE A 183 -21.09 0.08 9.64
CA ILE A 183 -20.67 1.48 9.87
C ILE A 183 -20.00 2.04 8.62
N LEU A 184 -19.14 1.27 7.98
CA LEU A 184 -18.36 1.74 6.84
C LEU A 184 -19.19 1.85 5.56
N GLY A 185 -20.25 1.07 5.38
CA GLY A 185 -21.14 1.13 4.24
C GLY A 185 -21.76 2.53 4.04
N PRO A 186 -22.46 3.10 5.03
CA PRO A 186 -22.98 4.47 4.96
C PRO A 186 -21.87 5.52 4.77
N LEU A 187 -20.72 5.41 5.47
CA LEU A 187 -19.60 6.34 5.32
C LEU A 187 -19.04 6.33 3.89
N ALA A 188 -18.80 5.14 3.35
CA ALA A 188 -18.29 4.98 1.99
C ALA A 188 -19.30 5.47 0.94
N THR A 189 -20.59 5.20 1.17
CA THR A 189 -21.68 5.69 0.31
C THR A 189 -21.72 7.21 0.29
N TRP A 190 -21.65 7.84 1.46
CA TRP A 190 -21.55 9.29 1.55
C TRP A 190 -20.30 9.81 0.80
N GLY A 191 -19.16 9.11 0.94
CA GLY A 191 -17.89 9.46 0.30
C GLY A 191 -18.00 9.47 -1.22
N TYR A 192 -18.38 8.37 -1.86
CA TYR A 192 -18.43 8.30 -3.32
C TYR A 192 -19.56 9.17 -3.92
N LEU A 193 -20.62 9.44 -3.17
CA LEU A 193 -21.66 10.38 -3.61
C LEU A 193 -21.14 11.84 -3.71
N GLY A 194 -20.05 12.18 -3.05
CA GLY A 194 -19.37 13.46 -3.18
C GLY A 194 -18.56 13.61 -4.47
N ILE A 195 -18.29 12.52 -5.20
CA ILE A 195 -17.48 12.54 -6.41
C ILE A 195 -18.36 12.87 -7.63
N PRO A 196 -17.94 13.72 -8.57
CA PRO A 196 -18.71 14.08 -9.76
C PRO A 196 -18.90 12.86 -10.68
N ARG A 197 -19.97 12.87 -11.49
CA ARG A 197 -20.25 11.84 -12.46
C ARG A 197 -19.47 12.07 -13.74
N GLY A 198 -19.00 11.00 -14.38
CA GLY A 198 -18.42 11.03 -15.72
C GLY A 198 -16.94 11.41 -15.78
N PHE A 199 -16.31 11.80 -14.68
CA PHE A 199 -14.86 12.07 -14.68
C PHE A 199 -14.07 10.77 -14.93
N GLY A 200 -12.98 10.87 -15.71
CA GLY A 200 -12.14 9.73 -16.10
C GLY A 200 -12.68 8.89 -17.26
N ILE A 201 -13.87 9.18 -17.82
CA ILE A 201 -14.34 8.56 -19.06
C ILE A 201 -13.57 9.18 -20.22
N VAL A 202 -12.88 8.33 -20.99
CA VAL A 202 -12.10 8.79 -22.15
C VAL A 202 -12.82 8.40 -23.42
N ASP A 203 -13.09 9.36 -24.28
CA ASP A 203 -13.58 9.09 -25.64
C ASP A 203 -12.54 8.27 -26.41
N LYS A 204 -13.01 7.27 -27.18
CA LYS A 204 -12.16 6.26 -27.86
C LYS A 204 -11.02 6.80 -28.73
N GLY A 205 -10.98 8.10 -29.00
CA GLY A 205 -9.93 8.78 -29.77
C GLY A 205 -8.68 9.18 -28.95
N ALA A 206 -8.77 9.26 -27.62
CA ALA A 206 -7.69 9.73 -26.74
C ALA A 206 -6.94 8.59 -26.01
N VAL A 207 -7.38 7.33 -26.15
CA VAL A 207 -6.89 6.17 -25.38
C VAL A 207 -5.45 5.77 -25.72
N ALA A 208 -4.92 6.14 -26.86
CA ALA A 208 -3.58 5.74 -27.28
C ALA A 208 -2.44 6.43 -26.49
N GLY A 209 -2.71 7.58 -25.83
CA GLY A 209 -1.72 8.33 -25.05
C GLY A 209 -1.81 8.13 -23.54
N ALA A 210 -2.99 7.77 -23.00
CA ALA A 210 -3.26 7.74 -21.55
C ALA A 210 -3.02 6.38 -20.88
N ALA A 211 -2.80 5.30 -21.63
CA ALA A 211 -2.51 3.97 -21.07
C ALA A 211 -1.13 3.85 -20.38
N ALA A 212 -0.35 4.93 -20.37
CA ALA A 212 1.00 4.98 -19.80
C ALA A 212 1.12 5.72 -18.46
N ALA A 213 0.06 6.37 -17.97
CA ALA A 213 0.11 7.07 -16.68
C ALA A 213 -0.11 6.07 -15.53
N THR A 214 0.99 5.58 -14.98
CA THR A 214 1.02 4.82 -13.72
C THR A 214 0.91 5.78 -12.51
N PRO A 215 0.50 5.28 -11.33
CA PRO A 215 0.33 6.09 -10.10
C PRO A 215 1.56 6.90 -9.66
N ALA A 216 2.73 6.66 -10.27
CA ALA A 216 3.97 7.36 -9.95
C ALA A 216 4.06 8.79 -10.54
N GLU A 217 3.25 9.15 -11.51
CA GLU A 217 3.31 10.48 -12.16
C GLU A 217 2.65 11.58 -11.31
N ALA A 218 1.84 11.18 -10.31
CA ALA A 218 1.19 12.09 -9.36
C ALA A 218 2.14 12.63 -8.27
N ALA A 219 3.40 12.20 -8.21
CA ALA A 219 4.36 12.58 -7.17
C ALA A 219 5.48 13.52 -7.64
N ALA A 220 5.47 14.01 -8.89
CA ALA A 220 6.51 14.94 -9.40
C ALA A 220 6.06 16.40 -9.32
N PRO A 221 6.88 17.33 -8.80
CA PRO A 221 6.58 18.76 -8.81
C PRO A 221 6.76 19.37 -10.22
N ASP A 222 5.84 20.28 -10.56
CA ASP A 222 5.73 20.98 -11.83
C ASP A 222 6.99 21.69 -12.30
N GLY A 223 7.42 21.35 -13.53
CA GLY A 223 8.24 22.22 -14.37
C GLY A 223 7.63 22.27 -15.79
N PRO A 224 7.63 23.41 -16.50
CA PRO A 224 6.98 23.53 -17.81
C PRO A 224 7.71 22.73 -18.89
N VAL A 225 7.03 21.72 -19.44
CA VAL A 225 7.53 21.00 -20.61
C VAL A 225 7.25 21.81 -21.86
N GLN A 226 8.26 22.41 -22.43
CA GLN A 226 8.23 22.92 -23.80
C GLN A 226 8.25 21.74 -24.79
N SER A 227 7.18 21.61 -25.56
CA SER A 227 7.09 20.73 -26.70
C SER A 227 7.71 21.43 -27.92
N ASP A 228 8.90 21.05 -28.30
CA ASP A 228 9.38 21.21 -29.69
C ASP A 228 10.56 20.23 -29.92
N SER A 229 10.30 19.12 -30.58
CA SER A 229 11.30 18.37 -31.35
C SER A 229 10.62 17.35 -32.28
N ALA A 230 10.83 17.49 -33.54
CA ALA A 230 10.43 16.60 -34.62
C ALA A 230 10.96 15.17 -34.42
N PRO A 231 10.34 14.12 -35.03
CA PRO A 231 10.79 12.74 -34.86
C PRO A 231 12.12 12.53 -35.57
N ASP A 232 13.16 12.28 -34.82
CA ASP A 232 14.48 11.87 -35.31
C ASP A 232 14.41 10.39 -35.77
N THR A 233 14.50 10.15 -37.05
CA THR A 233 14.56 8.83 -37.68
C THR A 233 15.98 8.27 -37.66
N SER A 234 16.59 8.11 -36.54
CA SER A 234 17.83 7.37 -36.39
C SER A 234 17.54 5.90 -36.01
N ALA A 235 18.25 4.97 -36.67
CA ALA A 235 18.09 3.51 -36.64
C ALA A 235 18.07 2.96 -35.17
N PRO A 236 17.36 1.83 -34.90
CA PRO A 236 17.20 1.30 -33.57
C PRO A 236 18.53 0.79 -33.02
N ALA A 237 19.21 1.59 -32.21
CA ALA A 237 20.25 1.09 -31.34
C ALA A 237 19.66 -0.04 -30.50
N LYS A 238 20.33 -1.21 -30.41
CA LYS A 238 19.92 -2.39 -29.63
C LYS A 238 19.39 -1.95 -28.26
N GLN A 239 18.07 -1.92 -28.13
CA GLN A 239 17.39 -1.57 -26.88
C GLN A 239 17.75 -2.62 -25.83
N ARG A 240 18.71 -2.34 -24.95
CA ARG A 240 18.89 -3.13 -23.74
C ARG A 240 17.58 -3.08 -22.95
N SER A 241 17.05 -4.26 -22.62
CA SER A 241 15.85 -4.39 -21.81
C SER A 241 16.02 -3.55 -20.54
N VAL A 242 15.06 -2.69 -20.21
CA VAL A 242 15.06 -1.87 -19.00
C VAL A 242 15.26 -2.76 -17.76
N LEU A 243 14.78 -3.99 -17.79
CA LEU A 243 14.91 -4.99 -16.72
C LEU A 243 16.35 -5.43 -16.46
N LEU A 244 17.28 -5.27 -17.43
CA LEU A 244 18.70 -5.63 -17.29
C LEU A 244 19.59 -4.43 -16.89
N ASP A 245 19.01 -3.25 -16.66
CA ASP A 245 19.76 -2.11 -16.12
C ASP A 245 20.14 -2.39 -14.67
N PRO A 246 21.46 -2.38 -14.32
CA PRO A 246 21.89 -2.64 -12.96
C PRO A 246 21.28 -1.71 -11.91
N THR A 247 20.94 -0.48 -12.28
CA THR A 247 20.25 0.46 -11.38
C THR A 247 18.84 -0.01 -11.10
N ILE A 248 18.11 -0.47 -12.12
CA ILE A 248 16.76 -1.01 -11.98
C ILE A 248 16.76 -2.32 -11.20
N LEU A 249 17.75 -3.18 -11.41
CA LEU A 249 17.90 -4.42 -10.62
C LEU A 249 18.13 -4.12 -9.13
N LEU A 250 18.99 -3.14 -8.81
CA LEU A 250 19.22 -2.73 -7.43
C LEU A 250 17.93 -2.18 -6.79
N ILE A 251 17.22 -1.30 -7.48
CA ILE A 251 15.95 -0.74 -7.00
C ILE A 251 14.88 -1.85 -6.91
N GLY A 252 14.85 -2.81 -7.86
CA GLY A 252 13.97 -3.97 -7.83
C GLY A 252 14.18 -4.85 -6.60
N VAL A 253 15.43 -5.13 -6.25
CA VAL A 253 15.78 -5.86 -5.01
C VAL A 253 15.32 -5.10 -3.77
N ILE A 254 15.53 -3.79 -3.74
CA ILE A 254 15.12 -2.96 -2.60
C ILE A 254 13.59 -2.98 -2.44
N ILE A 255 12.84 -2.72 -3.50
CA ILE A 255 11.37 -2.66 -3.41
C ILE A 255 10.75 -4.03 -3.10
N LEU A 256 11.32 -5.11 -3.66
CA LEU A 256 10.89 -6.46 -3.35
C LEU A 256 11.09 -6.78 -1.86
N ALA A 257 12.28 -6.52 -1.33
CA ALA A 257 12.59 -6.82 0.07
C ALA A 257 11.78 -5.95 1.04
N MET A 258 11.66 -4.65 0.75
CA MET A 258 10.91 -3.71 1.60
C MET A 258 9.40 -3.98 1.54
N GLY A 259 8.86 -4.28 0.33
CA GLY A 259 7.46 -4.69 0.17
C GLY A 259 7.16 -6.03 0.83
N PHE A 260 8.10 -6.99 0.74
CA PHE A 260 7.98 -8.26 1.44
C PHE A 260 7.96 -8.07 2.96
N ALA A 261 8.81 -7.17 3.50
CA ALA A 261 8.86 -6.86 4.93
C ALA A 261 7.58 -6.16 5.42
N GLU A 262 7.04 -5.19 4.66
CA GLU A 262 5.77 -4.53 4.95
C GLU A 262 4.62 -5.54 4.93
N GLY A 263 4.46 -6.31 3.85
CA GLY A 263 3.41 -7.30 3.72
C GLY A 263 3.49 -8.41 4.78
N SER A 264 4.72 -8.81 5.17
CA SER A 264 4.91 -9.79 6.24
C SER A 264 4.39 -9.31 7.59
N ALA A 265 4.57 -8.03 7.92
CA ALA A 265 4.01 -7.45 9.14
C ALA A 265 2.50 -7.35 9.06
N ASP A 266 1.99 -6.87 7.94
CA ASP A 266 0.56 -6.66 7.70
C ASP A 266 -0.24 -7.97 7.78
N ASP A 267 0.32 -9.06 7.27
CA ASP A 267 -0.37 -10.35 7.20
C ASP A 267 -0.13 -11.22 8.45
N TRP A 268 1.09 -11.21 8.99
CA TRP A 268 1.51 -12.22 9.95
C TRP A 268 1.77 -11.71 11.37
N LEU A 269 1.92 -10.38 11.57
CA LEU A 269 2.36 -9.85 12.87
C LEU A 269 1.40 -10.18 14.03
N PRO A 270 0.06 -10.03 13.89
CA PRO A 270 -0.85 -10.43 14.97
C PRO A 270 -0.72 -11.91 15.31
N LEU A 271 -0.68 -12.76 14.28
CA LEU A 271 -0.60 -14.20 14.44
C LEU A 271 0.76 -14.63 15.03
N LEU A 272 1.85 -14.00 14.58
CA LEU A 272 3.20 -14.24 15.12
C LEU A 272 3.26 -14.01 16.63
N ILE A 273 2.68 -12.90 17.12
CA ILE A 273 2.71 -12.56 18.55
C ILE A 273 1.89 -13.56 19.37
N VAL A 274 0.74 -13.99 18.86
CA VAL A 274 -0.09 -14.99 19.51
C VAL A 274 0.62 -16.35 19.57
N ASP A 275 1.12 -16.83 18.42
CA ASP A 275 1.71 -18.18 18.32
C ASP A 275 3.11 -18.28 18.94
N SER A 276 3.98 -17.28 18.70
CA SER A 276 5.38 -17.38 19.16
C SER A 276 5.58 -17.01 20.63
N GLN A 277 4.71 -16.16 21.19
CA GLN A 277 4.83 -15.68 22.56
C GLN A 277 3.71 -16.18 23.48
N GLY A 278 2.76 -16.99 22.95
CA GLY A 278 1.59 -17.42 23.71
C GLY A 278 0.74 -16.26 24.22
N ALA A 279 0.78 -15.12 23.53
CA ALA A 279 0.12 -13.91 23.92
C ALA A 279 -1.36 -13.91 23.51
N SER A 280 -2.16 -13.02 24.11
CA SER A 280 -3.57 -12.85 23.74
C SER A 280 -3.71 -12.20 22.34
N GLU A 281 -4.86 -12.40 21.69
CA GLU A 281 -5.20 -11.71 20.44
C GLU A 281 -5.14 -10.18 20.58
N MET A 282 -5.52 -9.67 21.77
CA MET A 282 -5.41 -8.26 22.11
C MET A 282 -3.96 -7.78 22.04
N ALA A 283 -3.00 -8.57 22.54
CA ALA A 283 -1.59 -8.24 22.46
C ALA A 283 -1.07 -8.26 21.01
N GLY A 284 -1.48 -9.24 20.21
CA GLY A 284 -1.17 -9.28 18.77
C GLY A 284 -1.70 -8.06 18.04
N SER A 285 -2.95 -7.68 18.29
CA SER A 285 -3.57 -6.47 17.71
C SER A 285 -2.87 -5.20 18.17
N LEU A 286 -2.40 -5.13 19.43
CA LEU A 286 -1.67 -3.99 19.97
C LEU A 286 -0.31 -3.81 19.27
N VAL A 287 0.45 -4.90 19.09
CA VAL A 287 1.74 -4.86 18.39
C VAL A 287 1.56 -4.46 16.92
N TYR A 288 0.53 -4.99 16.25
CA TYR A 288 0.18 -4.56 14.90
C TYR A 288 -0.19 -3.06 14.82
N THR A 289 -0.95 -2.57 15.80
CA THR A 289 -1.28 -1.13 15.89
C THR A 289 -0.03 -0.27 16.01
N GLY A 290 0.95 -0.72 16.81
CA GLY A 290 2.26 -0.08 16.91
C GLY A 290 3.01 -0.02 15.58
N PHE A 291 3.00 -1.13 14.83
CA PHE A 291 3.56 -1.18 13.48
C PHE A 291 2.89 -0.15 12.55
N ALA A 292 1.57 -0.21 12.44
CA ALA A 292 0.80 0.67 11.56
C ALA A 292 0.98 2.15 11.91
N ALA A 293 0.97 2.49 13.20
CA ALA A 293 1.17 3.85 13.67
C ALA A 293 2.60 4.36 13.39
N SER A 294 3.62 3.55 13.66
CA SER A 294 5.01 3.91 13.39
C SER A 294 5.28 4.05 11.89
N MET A 295 4.67 3.20 11.06
CA MET A 295 4.74 3.32 9.61
C MET A 295 4.06 4.60 9.10
N ALA A 296 2.89 4.95 9.62
CA ALA A 296 2.20 6.20 9.30
C ALA A 296 3.06 7.42 9.64
N LEU A 297 3.67 7.45 10.82
CA LEU A 297 4.58 8.52 11.24
C LEU A 297 5.81 8.61 10.34
N GLY A 298 6.40 7.47 9.98
CA GLY A 298 7.53 7.41 9.05
C GLY A 298 7.18 7.98 7.66
N ARG A 299 6.01 7.65 7.13
CA ARG A 299 5.52 8.21 5.85
C ARG A 299 5.30 9.73 5.91
N LEU A 300 4.71 10.23 6.99
CA LEU A 300 4.49 11.68 7.17
C LEU A 300 5.79 12.47 7.31
N ALA A 301 6.78 11.92 8.02
CA ALA A 301 8.09 12.57 8.21
C ALA A 301 9.05 12.37 7.02
N GLY A 302 8.80 11.36 6.20
CA GLY A 302 9.72 10.83 5.19
C GLY A 302 10.17 11.85 4.16
N GLY A 303 9.28 12.73 3.71
CA GLY A 303 9.60 13.77 2.74
C GLY A 303 10.76 14.69 3.18
N ALA A 304 10.77 15.09 4.45
CA ALA A 304 11.85 15.91 5.01
C ALA A 304 13.20 15.17 5.05
N PHE A 305 13.17 13.87 5.37
CA PHE A 305 14.38 13.03 5.37
C PHE A 305 14.93 12.82 3.96
N VAL A 306 14.05 12.55 3.00
CA VAL A 306 14.46 12.38 1.59
C VAL A 306 15.05 13.66 1.02
N GLN A 307 14.47 14.83 1.30
CA GLN A 307 15.02 16.12 0.88
C GLN A 307 16.40 16.40 1.50
N ARG A 308 16.62 16.01 2.75
CA ARG A 308 17.88 16.31 3.47
C ARG A 308 19.00 15.32 3.13
N PHE A 309 18.71 14.04 3.00
CA PHE A 309 19.71 12.97 2.90
C PHE A 309 19.73 12.28 1.54
N GLY A 310 18.75 12.52 0.69
CA GLY A 310 18.60 11.89 -0.61
C GLY A 310 17.99 10.47 -0.54
N HIS A 311 17.42 10.06 -1.67
CA HIS A 311 16.63 8.83 -1.79
C HIS A 311 17.41 7.56 -1.38
N ALA A 312 18.61 7.34 -1.94
CA ALA A 312 19.33 6.09 -1.74
C ALA A 312 19.87 5.92 -0.30
N GLN A 313 20.24 7.01 0.38
CA GLN A 313 20.66 6.95 1.79
C GLN A 313 19.47 6.65 2.70
N VAL A 314 18.33 7.29 2.44
CA VAL A 314 17.09 7.02 3.20
C VAL A 314 16.70 5.55 3.06
N LEU A 315 16.75 4.99 1.84
CA LEU A 315 16.46 3.56 1.62
C LEU A 315 17.41 2.64 2.40
N ALA A 316 18.73 2.97 2.43
CA ALA A 316 19.70 2.16 3.17
C ALA A 316 19.44 2.18 4.69
N VAL A 317 19.20 3.37 5.26
CA VAL A 317 18.90 3.51 6.70
C VAL A 317 17.57 2.83 7.04
N SER A 318 16.54 3.01 6.20
CA SER A 318 15.24 2.38 6.35
C SER A 318 15.35 0.85 6.37
N ALA A 319 16.10 0.26 5.43
CA ALA A 319 16.32 -1.18 5.41
C ALA A 319 17.04 -1.68 6.66
N VAL A 320 18.09 -0.98 7.12
CA VAL A 320 18.81 -1.34 8.36
C VAL A 320 17.89 -1.25 9.58
N MET A 321 17.08 -0.19 9.70
CA MET A 321 16.09 -0.06 10.79
C MET A 321 15.09 -1.20 10.77
N ALA A 322 14.59 -1.58 9.59
CA ALA A 322 13.67 -2.70 9.44
C ALA A 322 14.32 -4.03 9.85
N VAL A 323 15.61 -4.28 9.51
CA VAL A 323 16.35 -5.46 9.98
C VAL A 323 16.36 -5.54 11.49
N PHE A 324 16.73 -4.46 12.17
CA PHE A 324 16.73 -4.42 13.64
C PHE A 324 15.33 -4.64 14.21
N GLY A 325 14.31 -4.06 13.60
CA GLY A 325 12.92 -4.25 14.00
C GLY A 325 12.47 -5.71 13.86
N VAL A 326 12.69 -6.33 12.70
CA VAL A 326 12.32 -7.73 12.45
C VAL A 326 13.07 -8.68 13.40
N LEU A 327 14.39 -8.56 13.51
CA LEU A 327 15.18 -9.38 14.42
C LEU A 327 14.76 -9.15 15.88
N GLY A 328 14.49 -7.91 16.25
CA GLY A 328 14.01 -7.57 17.58
C GLY A 328 12.66 -8.22 17.91
N VAL A 329 11.74 -8.32 16.94
CA VAL A 329 10.45 -9.02 17.12
C VAL A 329 10.66 -10.53 17.21
N ILE A 330 11.49 -11.12 16.33
CA ILE A 330 11.79 -12.56 16.33
C ILE A 330 12.36 -13.04 17.68
N TYR A 331 13.30 -12.29 18.22
CA TYR A 331 14.01 -12.66 19.46
C TYR A 331 13.46 -11.95 20.72
N ALA A 332 12.28 -11.31 20.61
CA ALA A 332 11.66 -10.65 21.77
C ALA A 332 11.33 -11.64 22.89
N PRO A 333 11.83 -11.44 24.11
CA PRO A 333 11.51 -12.30 25.24
C PRO A 333 10.09 -12.09 25.77
N ASN A 334 9.41 -11.03 25.38
CA ASN A 334 8.06 -10.67 25.79
C ASN A 334 7.43 -9.64 24.83
N VAL A 335 6.12 -9.46 24.97
CA VAL A 335 5.33 -8.53 24.12
C VAL A 335 5.82 -7.08 24.20
N ALA A 336 6.34 -6.63 25.35
CA ALA A 336 6.81 -5.24 25.51
C ALA A 336 8.06 -4.97 24.64
N VAL A 337 8.98 -5.93 24.61
CA VAL A 337 10.17 -5.85 23.72
C VAL A 337 9.77 -5.97 22.26
N ALA A 338 8.83 -6.87 21.93
CA ALA A 338 8.27 -6.96 20.59
C ALA A 338 7.63 -5.63 20.14
N MET A 339 6.89 -4.98 21.05
CA MET A 339 6.29 -3.66 20.80
C MET A 339 7.33 -2.59 20.52
N ALA A 340 8.41 -2.55 21.29
CA ALA A 340 9.51 -1.60 21.03
C ALA A 340 10.19 -1.90 19.67
N ALA A 341 10.45 -3.16 19.37
CA ALA A 341 11.10 -3.58 18.14
C ALA A 341 10.23 -3.30 16.90
N VAL A 342 8.92 -3.50 17.00
CA VAL A 342 8.01 -3.28 15.86
C VAL A 342 7.94 -1.81 15.43
N LEU A 343 8.21 -0.86 16.33
CA LEU A 343 8.29 0.57 15.97
C LEU A 343 9.46 0.82 14.99
N PHE A 344 10.61 0.15 15.20
CA PHE A 344 11.73 0.21 14.26
C PHE A 344 11.39 -0.46 12.93
N TRP A 345 10.66 -1.60 12.97
CA TRP A 345 10.20 -2.26 11.76
C TRP A 345 9.26 -1.36 10.95
N GLY A 346 8.25 -0.76 11.58
CA GLY A 346 7.28 0.10 10.91
C GLY A 346 7.89 1.37 10.33
N VAL A 347 8.72 2.10 11.11
CA VAL A 347 9.46 3.27 10.56
C VAL A 347 10.40 2.84 9.44
N GLY A 348 11.12 1.73 9.63
CA GLY A 348 12.02 1.20 8.61
C GLY A 348 11.33 0.84 7.30
N SER A 349 10.17 0.17 7.35
CA SER A 349 9.43 -0.21 6.15
C SER A 349 8.70 0.96 5.47
N SER A 350 8.40 2.03 6.20
CA SER A 350 7.50 3.12 5.77
C SER A 350 7.87 3.80 4.46
N LEU A 351 9.15 3.94 4.16
CA LEU A 351 9.68 4.68 3.02
C LEU A 351 10.19 3.77 1.89
N GLY A 352 10.25 2.46 2.10
CA GLY A 352 10.81 1.52 1.15
C GLY A 352 10.14 1.60 -0.21
N PHE A 353 8.84 1.39 -0.25
CA PHE A 353 8.05 1.35 -1.48
C PHE A 353 7.99 2.72 -2.18
N PRO A 354 7.55 3.83 -1.54
CA PRO A 354 7.40 5.11 -2.21
C PRO A 354 8.73 5.71 -2.67
N VAL A 355 9.80 5.60 -1.86
CA VAL A 355 11.10 6.16 -2.23
C VAL A 355 11.79 5.34 -3.33
N ALA A 356 11.62 4.01 -3.36
CA ALA A 356 12.15 3.17 -4.43
C ALA A 356 11.49 3.51 -5.78
N ILE A 357 10.17 3.69 -5.83
CA ILE A 357 9.45 4.11 -7.03
C ILE A 357 9.92 5.49 -7.50
N SER A 358 9.97 6.46 -6.59
CA SER A 358 10.47 7.81 -6.90
C SER A 358 11.91 7.77 -7.44
N THR A 359 12.77 6.93 -6.86
CA THR A 359 14.15 6.77 -7.34
C THR A 359 14.19 6.20 -8.77
N ALA A 360 13.34 5.21 -9.07
CA ALA A 360 13.25 4.64 -10.41
C ALA A 360 12.80 5.66 -11.47
N GLY A 361 11.83 6.50 -11.13
CA GLY A 361 11.32 7.57 -12.00
C GLY A 361 12.35 8.67 -12.28
N ASN A 362 13.18 9.01 -11.29
CA ASN A 362 14.14 10.14 -11.37
C ASN A 362 15.48 9.77 -12.02
N THR A 363 15.74 8.51 -12.34
CA THR A 363 17.08 8.05 -12.76
C THR A 363 17.29 7.93 -14.28
N SER A 364 16.37 8.34 -15.15
CA SER A 364 16.49 8.12 -16.60
C SER A 364 15.47 8.85 -17.47
N ASP A 365 15.78 8.89 -18.77
CA ASP A 365 14.92 9.41 -19.84
C ASP A 365 13.69 8.53 -20.15
N ARG A 366 13.50 7.40 -19.44
CA ARG A 366 12.35 6.48 -19.58
C ARG A 366 11.68 6.18 -18.25
N PRO A 367 11.14 7.20 -17.55
CA PRO A 367 10.62 7.04 -16.18
C PRO A 367 9.48 6.01 -16.10
N ILE A 368 8.54 6.04 -17.02
CA ILE A 368 7.35 5.16 -17.01
C ILE A 368 7.75 3.67 -17.08
N ALA A 369 8.65 3.29 -18.00
CA ALA A 369 9.07 1.90 -18.13
C ALA A 369 9.85 1.41 -16.91
N ARG A 370 10.65 2.28 -16.27
CA ARG A 370 11.41 1.95 -15.07
C ARG A 370 10.53 1.80 -13.84
N VAL A 371 9.61 2.73 -13.65
CA VAL A 371 8.62 2.65 -12.57
C VAL A 371 7.78 1.37 -12.71
N SER A 372 7.26 1.08 -13.91
CA SER A 372 6.50 -0.14 -14.15
C SER A 372 7.28 -1.41 -13.84
N ALA A 373 8.56 -1.48 -14.27
CA ALA A 373 9.43 -2.62 -13.97
C ALA A 373 9.64 -2.82 -12.47
N VAL A 374 9.94 -1.75 -11.73
CA VAL A 374 10.20 -1.79 -10.29
C VAL A 374 8.93 -2.13 -9.51
N THR A 375 7.79 -1.53 -9.87
CA THR A 375 6.49 -1.79 -9.24
C THR A 375 6.07 -3.26 -9.37
N THR A 376 6.39 -3.90 -10.51
CA THR A 376 6.12 -5.34 -10.70
C THR A 376 6.84 -6.19 -9.66
N TRP A 377 8.09 -5.87 -9.29
CA TRP A 377 8.81 -6.57 -8.22
C TRP A 377 8.13 -6.38 -6.86
N GLY A 378 7.61 -5.19 -6.57
CA GLY A 378 6.88 -4.92 -5.35
C GLY A 378 5.58 -5.72 -5.24
N TYR A 379 4.79 -5.78 -6.31
CA TYR A 379 3.56 -6.60 -6.34
C TYR A 379 3.87 -8.10 -6.24
N ALA A 380 4.96 -8.57 -6.83
CA ALA A 380 5.39 -9.95 -6.68
C ALA A 380 5.70 -10.30 -5.21
N ALA A 381 6.29 -9.37 -4.45
CA ALA A 381 6.55 -9.54 -3.02
C ALA A 381 5.25 -9.74 -2.23
N PHE A 382 4.24 -8.91 -2.45
CA PHE A 382 2.94 -9.03 -1.77
C PHE A 382 2.17 -10.28 -2.17
N LEU A 383 2.29 -10.74 -3.43
CA LEU A 383 1.59 -11.94 -3.89
C LEU A 383 2.23 -13.23 -3.36
N VAL A 384 3.57 -13.30 -3.38
CA VAL A 384 4.32 -14.51 -2.99
C VAL A 384 4.53 -14.57 -1.48
N GLY A 385 4.57 -13.41 -0.80
CA GLY A 385 4.89 -13.28 0.62
C GLY A 385 4.03 -14.15 1.53
N PRO A 386 2.70 -13.99 1.55
CA PRO A 386 1.84 -14.73 2.47
C PRO A 386 1.95 -16.24 2.35
N PRO A 387 1.83 -16.87 1.16
CA PRO A 387 1.92 -18.33 1.06
C PRO A 387 3.33 -18.86 1.34
N LEU A 388 4.39 -18.13 0.97
CA LEU A 388 5.77 -18.54 1.23
C LEU A 388 6.06 -18.56 2.73
N LEU A 389 5.72 -17.49 3.45
CA LEU A 389 5.89 -17.42 4.90
C LEU A 389 4.97 -18.39 5.63
N GLY A 390 3.75 -18.58 5.14
CA GLY A 390 2.83 -19.59 5.69
C GLY A 390 3.40 -20.99 5.57
N PHE A 391 3.90 -21.38 4.40
CA PHE A 391 4.53 -22.68 4.18
C PHE A 391 5.79 -22.85 5.05
N MET A 392 6.67 -21.87 5.09
CA MET A 392 7.86 -21.92 5.97
C MET A 392 7.46 -21.96 7.45
N GLY A 393 6.49 -21.14 7.85
CA GLY A 393 6.00 -21.05 9.21
C GLY A 393 5.42 -22.36 9.74
N GLU A 394 4.75 -23.14 8.87
CA GLU A 394 4.25 -24.48 9.20
C GLU A 394 5.37 -25.46 9.58
N HIS A 395 6.52 -25.36 8.90
CA HIS A 395 7.61 -26.33 9.06
C HIS A 395 8.65 -25.95 10.10
N ILE A 396 8.95 -24.65 10.21
CA ILE A 396 10.03 -24.12 11.07
C ILE A 396 9.57 -23.08 12.08
N GLY A 397 8.26 -22.81 12.13
CA GLY A 397 7.67 -21.74 12.97
C GLY A 397 7.74 -20.35 12.31
N LEU A 398 6.72 -19.50 12.53
CA LEU A 398 6.63 -18.16 11.94
C LEU A 398 7.81 -17.25 12.31
N GLY A 399 8.32 -17.33 13.53
CA GLY A 399 9.48 -16.55 13.95
C GLY A 399 10.71 -16.85 13.09
N ASN A 400 11.00 -18.14 12.84
CA ASN A 400 12.12 -18.55 12.00
C ASN A 400 11.87 -18.24 10.51
N ALA A 401 10.62 -18.31 10.04
CA ALA A 401 10.26 -17.92 8.68
C ALA A 401 10.59 -16.46 8.40
N LEU A 402 10.42 -15.57 9.39
CA LEU A 402 10.77 -14.16 9.29
C LEU A 402 12.28 -13.88 9.16
N LEU A 403 13.16 -14.87 9.41
CA LEU A 403 14.59 -14.72 9.10
C LEU A 403 14.84 -14.52 7.60
N LEU A 404 13.96 -15.07 6.74
CA LEU A 404 13.99 -14.77 5.30
C LEU A 404 13.74 -13.27 5.05
N VAL A 405 12.79 -12.66 5.76
CA VAL A 405 12.51 -11.21 5.66
C VAL A 405 13.74 -10.42 6.08
N ALA A 406 14.34 -10.77 7.22
CA ALA A 406 15.56 -10.12 7.70
C ALA A 406 16.71 -10.25 6.68
N ALA A 407 16.91 -11.42 6.09
CA ALA A 407 17.93 -11.65 5.06
C ALA A 407 17.68 -10.80 3.80
N LEU A 408 16.44 -10.73 3.33
CA LEU A 408 16.07 -9.86 2.20
C LEU A 408 16.29 -8.37 2.52
N LEU A 409 15.99 -7.93 3.74
CA LEU A 409 16.23 -6.56 4.18
C LEU A 409 17.74 -6.23 4.26
N VAL A 410 18.58 -7.17 4.69
CA VAL A 410 20.04 -7.01 4.63
C VAL A 410 20.49 -6.85 3.19
N LEU A 411 19.97 -7.67 2.27
CA LEU A 411 20.24 -7.54 0.85
C LEU A 411 19.79 -6.19 0.30
N ALA A 412 18.63 -5.68 0.73
CA ALA A 412 18.16 -4.33 0.38
C ALA A 412 19.10 -3.24 0.91
N ALA A 413 19.59 -3.35 2.14
CA ALA A 413 20.53 -2.39 2.72
C ALA A 413 21.84 -2.35 1.93
N VAL A 414 22.37 -3.51 1.53
CA VAL A 414 23.55 -3.61 0.66
C VAL A 414 23.25 -3.01 -0.71
N ALA A 415 22.15 -3.37 -1.34
CA ALA A 415 21.75 -2.84 -2.64
C ALA A 415 21.58 -1.31 -2.62
N ALA A 416 20.96 -0.76 -1.58
CA ALA A 416 20.81 0.69 -1.41
C ALA A 416 22.15 1.41 -1.19
N THR A 417 23.08 0.76 -0.47
CA THR A 417 24.44 1.30 -0.29
C THR A 417 25.21 1.32 -1.62
N VAL A 418 25.13 0.25 -2.41
CA VAL A 418 25.73 0.17 -3.75
C VAL A 418 25.09 1.22 -4.68
N LEU A 419 23.77 1.36 -4.64
CA LEU A 419 23.03 2.38 -5.40
C LEU A 419 23.51 3.79 -5.04
N THR A 420 23.70 4.08 -3.75
CA THR A 420 24.20 5.39 -3.27
C THR A 420 25.57 5.69 -3.86
N ARG A 421 26.49 4.73 -3.84
CA ARG A 421 27.84 4.90 -4.41
C ARG A 421 27.78 5.12 -5.92
N ARG A 422 26.97 4.34 -6.61
CA ARG A 422 26.80 4.43 -8.07
C ARG A 422 26.22 5.79 -8.51
N LEU A 423 25.19 6.30 -7.82
CA LEU A 423 24.59 7.59 -8.15
C LEU A 423 25.57 8.75 -7.85
N ARG A 424 26.37 8.65 -6.78
CA ARG A 424 27.41 9.65 -6.48
C ARG A 424 28.52 9.69 -7.54
N SER A 425 28.92 8.54 -8.09
CA SER A 425 29.96 8.50 -9.13
C SER A 425 29.50 9.03 -10.49
N GLN A 426 28.20 9.24 -10.68
CA GLN A 426 27.63 9.81 -11.91
C GLN A 426 27.44 11.33 -11.81
N LEU A 427 27.59 11.94 -10.63
CA LEU A 427 27.58 13.40 -10.49
C LEU A 427 28.90 13.97 -11.05
N PRO A 428 28.86 15.02 -11.89
CA PRO A 428 30.06 15.71 -12.33
C PRO A 428 30.84 16.20 -11.09
N LEU A 429 32.16 16.04 -11.12
CA LEU A 429 33.02 16.64 -10.09
C LEU A 429 32.75 18.14 -10.04
N PRO A 430 32.64 18.75 -8.84
CA PRO A 430 32.54 20.19 -8.76
C PRO A 430 33.76 20.78 -9.51
N GLU A 431 33.48 21.63 -10.50
CA GLU A 431 34.53 22.42 -11.15
C GLU A 431 35.24 23.17 -10.03
N GLY A 432 36.48 22.86 -9.86
CA GLY A 432 37.31 23.47 -8.83
C GLY A 432 37.37 25.00 -8.97
N PRO A 433 37.64 25.73 -7.86
CA PRO A 433 37.64 27.18 -7.81
C PRO A 433 38.59 27.84 -8.80
#